data_9d8c7e48117581eff030db16de19d956
#
_entry.id   9d8c7e48117581eff030db16de19d956
#
_cell.length_a   1.000
_cell.length_b   1.000
_cell.length_c   1.000
_cell.angle_alpha   90.00
_cell.angle_beta   90.00
_cell.angle_gamma   90.00
#
_symmetry.space_group_name_H-M   'P 1'
#
loop_
_entity.id
_entity.type
_entity.pdbx_description
1 polymer ?
#
loop_
_entity_poly.entity_id
_entity_poly.type
_entity_poly.pdbx_seq_one_letter_code
_entity_poly.pdbx_strand_id
1 'polypeptide(L)'
;DDGWFGDKYRRVQDNSSLGDWVVDRKKLPNGLENLIQTADRNGIKFGIWIEPEAVNSKSELFEKHPDWALQVKGRPLQYGRGGTQMLLDVCNPEVQDFMFGIVDNLLGKHPQIAYIKWDANVELKNYGSTYLPQDKQSHIYIEYHRGLNKVLERIRAKYPDVLIQACGGGGGRASYGVLPYFDEFWVSDNTDALQRIYMQWGTSYFYPSNAMAQHISASPNHQTGRIIPIKFRCDVAMSGRLGMELQPSKMTKEEYQQTAQAIKDYKSVRDVIQLGNL
;
A
#
# COMPACT_ATOMS: atom_id res chain seq x y z
N ASP A 1 5.53 7.25 0.64
CA ASP A 1 5.23 6.16 1.54
C ASP A 1 4.59 6.67 2.82
N ASP A 2 4.41 5.83 3.87
CA ASP A 2 3.85 6.21 5.16
C ASP A 2 4.51 7.46 5.77
N GLY A 3 3.78 8.18 6.62
CA GLY A 3 4.30 9.30 7.42
C GLY A 3 4.12 10.69 6.82
N TRP A 4 3.40 10.86 5.72
CA TRP A 4 3.13 12.18 5.12
C TRP A 4 1.97 12.93 5.78
N PHE A 5 1.18 12.27 6.64
CA PHE A 5 -0.09 12.74 7.18
C PHE A 5 -0.11 12.89 8.71
N GLY A 6 -1.18 13.46 9.22
CA GLY A 6 -1.45 13.69 10.64
C GLY A 6 -1.12 15.12 11.09
N ASP A 7 -2.11 15.81 11.65
CA ASP A 7 -1.95 17.16 12.18
C ASP A 7 -1.88 17.16 13.72
N LYS A 8 -3.01 16.93 14.39
CA LYS A 8 -3.08 16.85 15.86
C LYS A 8 -2.20 15.72 16.40
N TYR A 9 -2.34 14.54 15.84
CA TYR A 9 -1.51 13.37 16.11
C TYR A 9 -0.58 13.15 14.92
N ARG A 10 0.67 13.54 14.99
CA ARG A 10 1.60 13.41 13.86
C ARG A 10 2.03 11.97 13.65
N ARG A 11 2.05 11.52 12.41
CA ARG A 11 2.54 10.18 12.02
C ARG A 11 4.06 10.13 12.06
N VAL A 12 4.65 10.03 13.26
CA VAL A 12 6.11 9.87 13.46
C VAL A 12 6.49 8.44 13.81
N GLN A 13 5.52 7.63 14.18
CA GLN A 13 5.61 6.19 14.48
C GLN A 13 4.28 5.53 14.13
N ASP A 14 4.25 4.18 14.13
CA ASP A 14 3.07 3.38 13.76
C ASP A 14 1.86 3.50 14.72
N ASN A 15 2.00 4.21 15.83
CA ASN A 15 1.01 4.24 16.91
C ASN A 15 0.05 5.43 16.87
N SER A 16 0.07 6.21 15.80
CA SER A 16 -0.77 7.42 15.67
C SER A 16 -1.15 7.74 14.23
N SER A 17 -2.21 8.53 14.09
CA SER A 17 -2.67 9.22 12.88
C SER A 17 -3.31 8.38 11.78
N LEU A 18 -3.26 7.04 11.81
CA LEU A 18 -4.11 6.30 10.86
C LEU A 18 -5.57 6.71 11.06
N GLY A 19 -6.21 7.14 10.00
CA GLY A 19 -7.52 7.78 9.99
C GLY A 19 -7.47 9.27 9.66
N ASP A 20 -6.37 9.98 9.95
CA ASP A 20 -6.23 11.43 9.80
C ASP A 20 -5.44 11.78 8.53
N TRP A 21 -6.07 11.72 7.37
CA TRP A 21 -5.43 11.87 6.06
C TRP A 21 -5.22 13.34 5.67
N VAL A 22 -4.65 14.11 6.60
CA VAL A 22 -4.28 15.51 6.42
C VAL A 22 -2.76 15.63 6.35
N VAL A 23 -2.25 16.41 5.41
CA VAL A 23 -0.80 16.58 5.22
C VAL A 23 -0.13 17.12 6.49
N ASP A 24 0.91 16.44 6.98
CA ASP A 24 1.76 16.93 8.06
C ASP A 24 2.58 18.12 7.57
N ARG A 25 2.10 19.35 7.86
CA ARG A 25 2.74 20.59 7.44
C ARG A 25 4.09 20.88 8.12
N LYS A 26 4.45 20.15 9.18
CA LYS A 26 5.80 20.24 9.76
C LYS A 26 6.81 19.44 8.95
N LYS A 27 6.41 18.28 8.40
CA LYS A 27 7.26 17.48 7.50
C LYS A 27 7.26 18.02 6.07
N LEU A 28 6.10 18.47 5.62
CA LEU A 28 5.85 18.96 4.27
C LEU A 28 5.28 20.39 4.33
N PRO A 29 6.11 21.41 4.65
CA PRO A 29 5.64 22.78 4.81
C PRO A 29 4.92 23.32 3.56
N ASN A 30 5.37 22.89 2.38
CA ASN A 30 4.82 23.28 1.09
C ASN A 30 3.76 22.28 0.56
N GLY A 31 3.30 21.35 1.40
CA GLY A 31 2.31 20.36 1.03
C GLY A 31 2.80 19.30 0.06
N LEU A 32 1.86 18.52 -0.49
CA LEU A 32 2.12 17.55 -1.55
C LEU A 32 2.40 18.23 -2.88
N GLU A 33 1.91 19.45 -3.08
CA GLU A 33 2.01 20.24 -4.30
C GLU A 33 3.46 20.39 -4.76
N ASN A 34 4.37 20.68 -3.82
CA ASN A 34 5.79 20.85 -4.14
C ASN A 34 6.45 19.54 -4.60
N LEU A 35 6.07 18.40 -4.01
CA LEU A 35 6.56 17.09 -4.41
C LEU A 35 6.04 16.70 -5.80
N ILE A 36 4.74 16.90 -6.02
CA ILE A 36 4.06 16.62 -7.30
C ILE A 36 4.69 17.46 -8.43
N GLN A 37 4.84 18.76 -8.21
CA GLN A 37 5.47 19.67 -9.19
C GLN A 37 6.95 19.30 -9.45
N THR A 38 7.65 18.81 -8.42
CA THR A 38 9.03 18.38 -8.58
C THR A 38 9.11 17.10 -9.41
N ALA A 39 8.21 16.15 -9.18
CA ALA A 39 8.11 14.94 -10.01
C ALA A 39 7.81 15.30 -11.47
N ASP A 40 6.81 16.15 -11.71
CA ASP A 40 6.40 16.59 -13.04
C ASP A 40 7.53 17.29 -13.80
N ARG A 41 8.24 18.25 -13.17
CA ARG A 41 9.42 18.91 -13.76
C ARG A 41 10.53 17.95 -14.16
N ASN A 42 10.61 16.78 -13.53
CA ASN A 42 11.59 15.74 -13.87
C ASN A 42 11.02 14.67 -14.81
N GLY A 43 9.82 14.87 -15.35
CA GLY A 43 9.20 13.93 -16.29
C GLY A 43 8.77 12.59 -15.67
N ILE A 44 8.56 12.56 -14.35
CA ILE A 44 8.08 11.39 -13.61
C ILE A 44 6.73 11.68 -12.96
N LYS A 45 5.87 10.66 -12.90
CA LYS A 45 4.58 10.76 -12.24
C LYS A 45 4.73 10.58 -10.72
N PHE A 46 3.84 11.21 -9.96
CA PHE A 46 3.83 11.12 -8.51
C PHE A 46 2.88 10.03 -8.04
N GLY A 47 3.28 9.29 -7.00
CA GLY A 47 2.46 8.31 -6.31
C GLY A 47 2.43 8.55 -4.81
N ILE A 48 1.41 7.98 -4.13
CA ILE A 48 1.22 8.15 -2.68
C ILE A 48 0.77 6.85 -2.02
N TRP A 49 1.17 6.66 -0.77
CA TRP A 49 0.75 5.54 0.07
C TRP A 49 -0.45 5.93 0.94
N ILE A 50 -1.41 5.03 1.08
CA ILE A 50 -2.53 5.13 2.03
C ILE A 50 -2.83 3.77 2.67
N GLU A 51 -3.38 3.79 3.88
CA GLU A 51 -3.92 2.60 4.58
C GLU A 51 -5.32 2.94 5.13
N PRO A 52 -6.33 3.04 4.25
CA PRO A 52 -7.62 3.63 4.60
C PRO A 52 -8.54 2.70 5.41
N GLU A 53 -8.19 1.43 5.53
CA GLU A 53 -8.94 0.43 6.28
C GLU A 53 -8.57 0.39 7.77
N ALA A 54 -7.51 1.09 8.17
CA ALA A 54 -6.98 1.06 9.53
C ALA A 54 -7.15 2.42 10.25
N VAL A 55 -7.23 2.36 11.56
CA VAL A 55 -7.30 3.51 12.45
C VAL A 55 -6.42 3.29 13.68
N ASN A 56 -5.75 4.34 14.16
CA ASN A 56 -5.10 4.34 15.46
C ASN A 56 -6.01 4.90 16.55
N SER A 57 -5.87 4.43 17.78
CA SER A 57 -6.54 5.04 18.93
C SER A 57 -6.10 6.51 19.16
N LYS A 58 -4.88 6.86 18.73
CA LYS A 58 -4.38 8.24 18.68
C LYS A 58 -4.62 8.84 17.29
N SER A 59 -5.88 9.13 16.98
CA SER A 59 -6.30 9.83 15.76
C SER A 59 -7.56 10.66 16.05
N GLU A 60 -7.74 11.73 15.31
CA GLU A 60 -8.96 12.55 15.38
C GLU A 60 -10.17 11.76 14.87
N LEU A 61 -9.96 10.84 13.92
CA LEU A 61 -11.02 9.95 13.45
C LEU A 61 -11.56 9.11 14.60
N PHE A 62 -10.68 8.47 15.37
CA PHE A 62 -11.11 7.61 16.48
C PHE A 62 -11.74 8.42 17.63
N GLU A 63 -11.30 9.64 17.88
CA GLU A 63 -11.94 10.53 18.86
C GLU A 63 -13.38 10.86 18.47
N LYS A 64 -13.66 11.04 17.18
CA LYS A 64 -14.97 11.41 16.65
C LYS A 64 -15.90 10.20 16.46
N HIS A 65 -15.31 9.09 16.04
CA HIS A 65 -16.02 7.88 15.65
C HIS A 65 -15.38 6.60 16.22
N PRO A 66 -15.34 6.45 17.57
CA PRO A 66 -14.78 5.23 18.17
C PRO A 66 -15.60 3.97 17.84
N ASP A 67 -16.85 4.14 17.48
CA ASP A 67 -17.80 3.11 17.03
C ASP A 67 -17.53 2.61 15.60
N TRP A 68 -16.70 3.30 14.83
CA TRP A 68 -16.29 2.85 13.49
C TRP A 68 -15.19 1.78 13.51
N ALA A 69 -14.53 1.56 14.64
CA ALA A 69 -13.61 0.45 14.77
C ALA A 69 -14.38 -0.88 14.95
N LEU A 70 -13.94 -1.92 14.24
CA LEU A 70 -14.46 -3.27 14.44
C LEU A 70 -14.30 -3.71 15.89
N GLN A 71 -15.39 -4.12 16.53
CA GLN A 71 -15.39 -4.57 17.92
C GLN A 71 -16.56 -5.51 18.22
N VAL A 72 -16.31 -6.47 19.09
CA VAL A 72 -17.35 -7.32 19.64
C VAL A 72 -17.99 -6.60 20.83
N LYS A 73 -19.30 -6.39 20.81
CA LYS A 73 -20.02 -5.73 21.90
C LYS A 73 -19.70 -6.37 23.26
N GLY A 74 -19.30 -5.54 24.21
CA GLY A 74 -18.95 -5.97 25.57
C GLY A 74 -17.58 -6.62 25.72
N ARG A 75 -16.72 -6.59 24.69
CA ARG A 75 -15.33 -7.03 24.77
C ARG A 75 -14.39 -5.85 24.53
N PRO A 76 -13.13 -5.92 25.04
CA PRO A 76 -12.11 -4.93 24.71
C PRO A 76 -11.85 -4.85 23.20
N LEU A 77 -11.45 -3.66 22.74
CA LEU A 77 -11.00 -3.47 21.36
C LEU A 77 -9.86 -4.41 21.02
N GLN A 78 -9.88 -4.92 19.79
CA GLN A 78 -8.81 -5.74 19.25
C GLN A 78 -7.80 -4.86 18.52
N TYR A 79 -6.55 -5.01 18.86
CA TYR A 79 -5.44 -4.30 18.21
C TYR A 79 -4.60 -5.28 17.40
N GLY A 80 -4.32 -4.91 16.17
CA GLY A 80 -3.31 -5.53 15.32
C GLY A 80 -1.98 -4.79 15.38
N ARG A 81 -1.05 -5.15 14.53
CA ARG A 81 0.25 -4.49 14.27
C ARG A 81 0.86 -3.75 15.49
N GLY A 82 1.52 -4.52 16.34
CA GLY A 82 2.19 -3.94 17.53
C GLY A 82 1.25 -3.41 18.62
N GLY A 83 -0.03 -3.78 18.60
CA GLY A 83 -1.02 -3.36 19.60
C GLY A 83 -1.49 -1.91 19.45
N THR A 84 -1.39 -1.31 18.25
CA THR A 84 -1.65 0.12 18.05
C THR A 84 -2.69 0.44 16.99
N GLN A 85 -2.98 -0.50 16.09
CA GLN A 85 -3.87 -0.30 14.95
C GLN A 85 -5.14 -1.15 15.10
N MET A 86 -6.25 -0.61 14.64
CA MET A 86 -7.55 -1.28 14.58
C MET A 86 -8.07 -1.23 13.14
N LEU A 87 -8.92 -2.19 12.77
CA LEU A 87 -9.66 -2.13 11.52
C LEU A 87 -10.92 -1.28 11.67
N LEU A 88 -11.22 -0.52 10.64
CA LEU A 88 -12.52 0.14 10.49
C LEU A 88 -13.60 -0.87 10.10
N ASP A 89 -14.82 -0.65 10.53
CA ASP A 89 -15.99 -1.45 10.18
C ASP A 89 -16.51 -1.10 8.79
N VAL A 90 -15.89 -1.68 7.78
CA VAL A 90 -16.24 -1.46 6.36
C VAL A 90 -17.62 -2.05 6.00
N CYS A 91 -18.26 -2.79 6.91
CA CYS A 91 -19.68 -3.15 6.75
C CYS A 91 -20.60 -1.91 6.83
N ASN A 92 -20.14 -0.84 7.52
CA ASN A 92 -20.86 0.41 7.67
C ASN A 92 -20.72 1.30 6.43
N PRO A 93 -21.84 1.71 5.79
CA PRO A 93 -21.78 2.62 4.63
C PRO A 93 -21.10 3.97 4.91
N GLU A 94 -21.20 4.51 6.13
CA GLU A 94 -20.52 5.76 6.50
C GLU A 94 -18.98 5.60 6.46
N VAL A 95 -18.48 4.44 6.89
CA VAL A 95 -17.06 4.09 6.78
C VAL A 95 -16.65 3.92 5.31
N GLN A 96 -17.51 3.31 4.48
CA GLN A 96 -17.29 3.21 3.04
C GLN A 96 -17.20 4.59 2.38
N ASP A 97 -18.08 5.52 2.76
CA ASP A 97 -18.07 6.90 2.28
C ASP A 97 -16.82 7.65 2.74
N PHE A 98 -16.40 7.46 3.98
CA PHE A 98 -15.15 8.00 4.49
C PHE A 98 -13.93 7.49 3.70
N MET A 99 -13.82 6.18 3.48
CA MET A 99 -12.71 5.60 2.72
C MET A 99 -12.67 6.09 1.27
N PHE A 100 -13.82 6.15 0.61
CA PHE A 100 -13.93 6.76 -0.72
C PHE A 100 -13.49 8.22 -0.69
N GLY A 101 -13.93 8.97 0.32
CA GLY A 101 -13.60 10.37 0.52
C GLY A 101 -12.10 10.65 0.67
N ILE A 102 -11.32 9.73 1.25
CA ILE A 102 -9.85 9.85 1.31
C ILE A 102 -9.26 9.95 -0.09
N VAL A 103 -9.60 9.00 -0.95
CA VAL A 103 -9.09 8.94 -2.33
C VAL A 103 -9.65 10.11 -3.15
N ASP A 104 -10.92 10.40 -3.01
CA ASP A 104 -11.61 11.48 -3.73
C ASP A 104 -11.00 12.86 -3.39
N ASN A 105 -10.71 13.12 -2.13
CA ASN A 105 -10.04 14.35 -1.70
C ASN A 105 -8.60 14.45 -2.22
N LEU A 106 -7.83 13.34 -2.20
CA LEU A 106 -6.46 13.34 -2.70
C LEU A 106 -6.42 13.60 -4.21
N LEU A 107 -7.17 12.81 -4.99
CA LEU A 107 -7.15 12.88 -6.45
C LEU A 107 -7.89 14.13 -6.97
N GLY A 108 -8.95 14.57 -6.29
CA GLY A 108 -9.68 15.79 -6.65
C GLY A 108 -8.84 17.05 -6.45
N LYS A 109 -7.99 17.09 -5.39
CA LYS A 109 -7.07 18.22 -5.17
C LYS A 109 -5.79 18.11 -6.00
N HIS A 110 -5.35 16.89 -6.29
CA HIS A 110 -4.09 16.60 -6.95
C HIS A 110 -4.29 15.59 -8.09
N PRO A 111 -4.89 16.00 -9.21
CA PRO A 111 -5.19 15.11 -10.34
C PRO A 111 -3.92 14.55 -11.03
N GLN A 112 -2.75 15.08 -10.70
CA GLN A 112 -1.45 14.58 -11.17
C GLN A 112 -0.95 13.33 -10.43
N ILE A 113 -1.61 12.95 -9.32
CA ILE A 113 -1.31 11.67 -8.65
C ILE A 113 -1.73 10.54 -9.58
N ALA A 114 -0.78 9.73 -10.01
CA ALA A 114 -0.98 8.67 -10.97
C ALA A 114 -0.89 7.26 -10.36
N TYR A 115 -0.51 7.17 -9.09
CA TYR A 115 -0.28 5.91 -8.42
C TYR A 115 -0.65 5.97 -6.94
N ILE A 116 -1.34 4.95 -6.45
CA ILE A 116 -1.66 4.77 -5.04
C ILE A 116 -1.15 3.40 -4.59
N LYS A 117 -0.33 3.37 -3.53
CA LYS A 117 -0.08 2.15 -2.78
C LYS A 117 -1.13 2.06 -1.68
N TRP A 118 -2.06 1.12 -1.84
CA TRP A 118 -3.12 0.83 -0.86
C TRP A 118 -2.67 -0.28 0.06
N ASP A 119 -2.41 0.05 1.31
CA ASP A 119 -1.95 -0.91 2.32
C ASP A 119 -3.08 -1.35 3.26
N ALA A 120 -2.91 -2.53 3.88
CA ALA A 120 -3.84 -3.11 4.83
C ALA A 120 -3.09 -4.06 5.78
N ASN A 121 -2.50 -3.52 6.83
CA ASN A 121 -1.57 -4.24 7.70
C ASN A 121 -2.24 -4.89 8.93
N VAL A 122 -3.53 -4.69 9.12
CA VAL A 122 -4.29 -5.32 10.21
C VAL A 122 -5.14 -6.45 9.65
N GLU A 123 -4.99 -7.64 10.21
CA GLU A 123 -5.77 -8.81 9.81
C GLU A 123 -7.14 -8.82 10.49
N LEU A 124 -8.16 -9.27 9.76
CA LEU A 124 -9.51 -9.47 10.29
C LEU A 124 -9.58 -10.78 11.10
N LYS A 125 -9.48 -10.69 12.42
CA LYS A 125 -9.52 -11.84 13.34
C LYS A 125 -10.55 -11.63 14.46
N ASN A 126 -11.54 -12.51 14.58
CA ASN A 126 -12.53 -12.55 15.66
C ASN A 126 -13.21 -11.20 15.96
N TYR A 127 -13.44 -10.38 14.95
CA TYR A 127 -14.09 -9.10 15.09
C TYR A 127 -15.62 -9.20 15.08
N GLY A 128 -16.27 -8.24 15.72
CA GLY A 128 -17.68 -7.95 15.57
C GLY A 128 -17.87 -6.60 14.85
N SER A 129 -19.06 -6.36 14.36
CA SER A 129 -19.46 -5.10 13.76
C SER A 129 -20.46 -4.39 14.67
N THR A 130 -20.27 -3.09 14.89
CA THR A 130 -21.26 -2.26 15.59
C THR A 130 -22.45 -1.91 14.69
N TYR A 131 -22.27 -2.01 13.39
CA TYR A 131 -23.27 -1.73 12.36
C TYR A 131 -24.16 -2.94 12.04
N LEU A 132 -23.57 -4.13 11.91
CA LEU A 132 -24.35 -5.33 11.58
C LEU A 132 -25.29 -5.75 12.71
N PRO A 133 -26.53 -6.13 12.42
CA PRO A 133 -27.44 -6.67 13.42
C PRO A 133 -26.93 -7.99 13.99
N GLN A 134 -27.44 -8.38 15.16
CA GLN A 134 -26.94 -9.51 15.95
C GLN A 134 -26.97 -10.84 15.17
N ASP A 135 -27.97 -11.08 14.35
CA ASP A 135 -28.14 -12.27 13.52
C ASP A 135 -27.20 -12.30 12.31
N LYS A 136 -26.52 -11.18 12.00
CA LYS A 136 -25.56 -11.04 10.88
C LYS A 136 -24.11 -10.98 11.32
N GLN A 137 -23.80 -11.04 12.61
CA GLN A 137 -22.42 -10.93 13.09
C GLN A 137 -21.49 -12.02 12.52
N SER A 138 -22.00 -13.23 12.28
CA SER A 138 -21.23 -14.31 11.64
C SER A 138 -20.89 -14.03 10.16
N HIS A 139 -21.56 -13.06 9.53
CA HIS A 139 -21.33 -12.67 8.13
C HIS A 139 -20.24 -11.62 7.96
N ILE A 140 -19.61 -11.13 9.05
CA ILE A 140 -18.69 -10.00 9.04
C ILE A 140 -17.58 -10.14 7.98
N TYR A 141 -16.99 -11.32 7.82
CA TYR A 141 -15.93 -11.55 6.84
C TYR A 141 -16.41 -11.34 5.40
N ILE A 142 -17.63 -11.73 5.11
CA ILE A 142 -18.24 -11.56 3.77
C ILE A 142 -18.66 -10.11 3.57
N GLU A 143 -19.34 -9.53 4.55
CA GLU A 143 -19.87 -8.15 4.46
C GLU A 143 -18.73 -7.11 4.44
N TYR A 144 -17.64 -7.37 5.16
CA TYR A 144 -16.43 -6.55 5.09
C TYR A 144 -15.90 -6.47 3.65
N HIS A 145 -15.69 -7.62 3.00
CA HIS A 145 -15.21 -7.65 1.62
C HIS A 145 -16.20 -7.06 0.62
N ARG A 146 -17.51 -7.26 0.83
CA ARG A 146 -18.54 -6.62 0.02
C ARG A 146 -18.50 -5.10 0.14
N GLY A 147 -18.32 -4.59 1.35
CA GLY A 147 -18.16 -3.16 1.61
C GLY A 147 -16.90 -2.59 0.95
N LEU A 148 -15.76 -3.30 1.10
CA LEU A 148 -14.51 -2.90 0.47
C LEU A 148 -14.63 -2.87 -1.07
N ASN A 149 -15.22 -3.91 -1.67
CA ASN A 149 -15.42 -3.95 -3.12
C ASN A 149 -16.26 -2.75 -3.60
N LYS A 150 -17.33 -2.37 -2.89
CA LYS A 150 -18.13 -1.18 -3.23
C LYS A 150 -17.30 0.10 -3.23
N VAL A 151 -16.39 0.26 -2.25
CA VAL A 151 -15.47 1.42 -2.22
C VAL A 151 -14.55 1.41 -3.43
N LEU A 152 -13.94 0.26 -3.71
CA LEU A 152 -13.01 0.10 -4.84
C LEU A 152 -13.70 0.29 -6.19
N GLU A 153 -14.92 -0.24 -6.37
CA GLU A 153 -15.76 -0.02 -7.55
C GLU A 153 -16.03 1.47 -7.80
N ARG A 154 -16.39 2.21 -6.75
CA ARG A 154 -16.62 3.66 -6.83
C ARG A 154 -15.34 4.40 -7.22
N ILE A 155 -14.19 4.01 -6.66
CA ILE A 155 -12.89 4.61 -6.99
C ILE A 155 -12.57 4.34 -8.46
N ARG A 156 -12.68 3.09 -8.92
CA ARG A 156 -12.41 2.72 -10.31
C ARG A 156 -13.33 3.40 -11.30
N ALA A 157 -14.62 3.56 -10.97
CA ALA A 157 -15.57 4.26 -11.80
C ALA A 157 -15.23 5.75 -11.98
N LYS A 158 -14.70 6.41 -10.93
CA LYS A 158 -14.37 7.83 -10.97
C LYS A 158 -12.94 8.12 -11.44
N TYR A 159 -12.00 7.23 -11.12
CA TYR A 159 -10.56 7.39 -11.38
C TYR A 159 -9.96 6.16 -12.07
N PRO A 160 -10.39 5.85 -13.31
CA PRO A 160 -10.01 4.62 -14.01
C PRO A 160 -8.50 4.56 -14.34
N ASP A 161 -7.86 5.72 -14.54
CA ASP A 161 -6.47 5.81 -15.01
C ASP A 161 -5.42 5.79 -13.90
N VAL A 162 -5.84 5.84 -12.62
CA VAL A 162 -4.91 5.82 -11.49
C VAL A 162 -4.51 4.37 -11.22
N LEU A 163 -3.21 4.10 -11.24
CA LEU A 163 -2.68 2.78 -10.90
C LEU A 163 -2.79 2.57 -9.38
N ILE A 164 -3.30 1.43 -8.96
CA ILE A 164 -3.42 1.06 -7.54
C ILE A 164 -2.69 -0.24 -7.29
N GLN A 165 -1.71 -0.20 -6.38
CA GLN A 165 -1.01 -1.39 -5.88
C GLN A 165 -1.69 -1.89 -4.61
N ALA A 166 -2.03 -3.16 -4.55
CA ALA A 166 -2.45 -3.82 -3.32
C ALA A 166 -1.25 -4.18 -2.46
N CYS A 167 -1.28 -3.80 -1.19
CA CYS A 167 -0.39 -4.29 -0.15
C CYS A 167 -1.23 -4.72 1.07
N GLY A 168 -0.77 -5.72 1.78
CA GLY A 168 -1.43 -6.19 3.00
C GLY A 168 -0.43 -6.99 3.81
N GLY A 169 0.52 -6.30 4.48
CA GLY A 169 1.69 -6.95 5.06
C GLY A 169 2.48 -7.73 4.00
N GLY A 170 2.68 -7.12 2.83
CA GLY A 170 3.15 -7.78 1.63
C GLY A 170 2.00 -8.34 0.78
N GLY A 171 2.09 -9.60 0.37
CA GLY A 171 1.12 -10.26 -0.52
C GLY A 171 -0.16 -10.78 0.14
N GLY A 172 -0.42 -10.44 1.40
CA GLY A 172 -1.57 -10.97 2.16
C GLY A 172 -2.95 -10.63 1.57
N ARG A 173 -3.03 -9.61 0.72
CA ARG A 173 -4.26 -9.21 0.02
C ARG A 173 -4.36 -9.77 -1.40
N ALA A 174 -3.32 -10.45 -1.91
CA ALA A 174 -3.32 -10.99 -3.26
C ALA A 174 -4.34 -12.13 -3.38
N SER A 175 -5.37 -11.93 -4.20
CA SER A 175 -6.37 -12.91 -4.56
C SER A 175 -6.99 -12.57 -5.91
N TYR A 176 -7.56 -13.53 -6.60
CA TYR A 176 -8.27 -13.26 -7.86
C TYR A 176 -9.46 -12.30 -7.69
N GLY A 177 -10.08 -12.28 -6.50
CA GLY A 177 -11.21 -11.40 -6.20
C GLY A 177 -10.84 -9.91 -6.14
N VAL A 178 -9.57 -9.56 -5.92
CA VAL A 178 -9.12 -8.16 -5.85
C VAL A 178 -8.47 -7.67 -7.16
N LEU A 179 -8.06 -8.57 -8.05
CA LEU A 179 -7.42 -8.19 -9.33
C LEU A 179 -8.25 -7.22 -10.20
N PRO A 180 -9.59 -7.26 -10.21
CA PRO A 180 -10.37 -6.26 -10.95
C PRO A 180 -10.18 -4.82 -10.44
N TYR A 181 -9.71 -4.65 -9.21
CA TYR A 181 -9.60 -3.35 -8.55
C TYR A 181 -8.16 -2.85 -8.40
N PHE A 182 -7.18 -3.75 -8.49
CA PHE A 182 -5.76 -3.44 -8.33
C PHE A 182 -4.97 -3.80 -9.58
N ASP A 183 -4.08 -2.90 -10.00
CA ASP A 183 -3.26 -3.11 -11.19
C ASP A 183 -2.06 -4.01 -10.92
N GLU A 184 -1.65 -4.06 -9.67
CA GLU A 184 -0.54 -4.91 -9.20
C GLU A 184 -0.65 -5.12 -7.69
N PHE A 185 0.14 -6.06 -7.19
CA PHE A 185 0.29 -6.28 -5.75
C PHE A 185 1.75 -6.39 -5.33
N TRP A 186 2.00 -6.05 -4.09
CA TRP A 186 3.30 -6.19 -3.45
C TRP A 186 3.49 -7.65 -3.01
N VAL A 187 4.47 -8.34 -3.57
CA VAL A 187 4.64 -9.78 -3.35
C VAL A 187 4.98 -10.12 -1.89
N SER A 188 5.85 -9.35 -1.26
CA SER A 188 6.26 -9.54 0.13
C SER A 188 6.99 -8.31 0.66
N ASP A 189 6.80 -8.00 1.95
CA ASP A 189 7.59 -7.00 2.66
C ASP A 189 9.04 -7.46 2.89
N ASN A 190 9.30 -8.74 2.77
CA ASN A 190 10.67 -9.23 2.77
C ASN A 190 11.32 -8.97 1.40
N THR A 191 12.21 -7.99 1.36
CA THR A 191 12.89 -7.51 0.16
C THR A 191 14.31 -8.08 -0.01
N ASP A 192 14.70 -9.07 0.78
CA ASP A 192 15.96 -9.81 0.60
C ASP A 192 15.96 -10.50 -0.76
N ALA A 193 16.86 -10.09 -1.66
CA ALA A 193 16.86 -10.55 -3.05
C ALA A 193 17.04 -12.07 -3.19
N LEU A 194 17.78 -12.72 -2.29
CA LEU A 194 17.92 -14.18 -2.34
C LEU A 194 16.59 -14.87 -1.96
N GLN A 195 15.90 -14.38 -0.92
CA GLN A 195 14.59 -14.94 -0.54
C GLN A 195 13.51 -14.60 -1.56
N ARG A 196 13.60 -13.45 -2.20
CA ARG A 196 12.67 -13.04 -3.27
C ARG A 196 12.69 -13.98 -4.48
N ILE A 197 13.78 -14.66 -4.77
CA ILE A 197 13.79 -15.69 -5.84
C ILE A 197 12.69 -16.72 -5.56
N TYR A 198 12.61 -17.25 -4.35
CA TYR A 198 11.60 -18.26 -4.00
C TYR A 198 10.19 -17.68 -3.93
N MET A 199 10.04 -16.47 -3.38
CA MET A 199 8.75 -15.82 -3.24
C MET A 199 8.17 -15.45 -4.61
N GLN A 200 8.96 -14.84 -5.48
CA GLN A 200 8.55 -14.43 -6.82
C GLN A 200 8.27 -15.65 -7.70
N TRP A 201 9.13 -16.67 -7.65
CA TRP A 201 8.91 -17.94 -8.32
C TRP A 201 7.61 -18.61 -7.87
N GLY A 202 7.40 -18.78 -6.57
CA GLY A 202 6.17 -19.38 -6.03
C GLY A 202 4.91 -18.60 -6.41
N THR A 203 4.98 -17.27 -6.40
CA THR A 203 3.85 -16.41 -6.79
C THR A 203 3.55 -16.50 -8.28
N SER A 204 4.56 -16.65 -9.14
CA SER A 204 4.37 -16.73 -10.59
C SER A 204 3.59 -17.95 -11.08
N TYR A 205 3.44 -18.98 -10.24
CA TYR A 205 2.52 -20.10 -10.55
C TYR A 205 1.04 -19.70 -10.55
N PHE A 206 0.69 -18.63 -9.86
CA PHE A 206 -0.69 -18.20 -9.66
C PHE A 206 -1.00 -16.85 -10.31
N TYR A 207 0.01 -15.99 -10.49
CA TYR A 207 -0.18 -14.62 -10.94
C TYR A 207 0.80 -14.27 -12.07
N PRO A 208 0.35 -13.53 -13.08
CA PRO A 208 1.23 -13.11 -14.16
C PRO A 208 2.25 -12.08 -13.67
N SER A 209 3.40 -12.01 -14.33
CA SER A 209 4.51 -11.13 -13.94
C SER A 209 4.14 -9.64 -13.96
N ASN A 210 3.19 -9.22 -14.81
CA ASN A 210 2.70 -7.85 -14.86
C ASN A 210 1.80 -7.46 -13.68
N ALA A 211 1.36 -8.41 -12.85
CA ALA A 211 0.63 -8.12 -11.61
C ALA A 211 1.55 -8.09 -10.37
N MET A 212 2.84 -8.44 -10.51
CA MET A 212 3.78 -8.57 -9.40
C MET A 212 4.77 -7.40 -9.35
N ALA A 213 4.65 -6.52 -8.36
CA ALA A 213 5.63 -5.47 -8.12
C ALA A 213 6.89 -6.05 -7.45
N GLN A 214 8.06 -5.73 -8.02
CA GLN A 214 9.35 -6.24 -7.57
C GLN A 214 10.38 -5.12 -7.53
N HIS A 215 11.07 -4.98 -6.40
CA HIS A 215 11.92 -3.83 -6.17
C HIS A 215 13.39 -4.21 -5.95
N ILE A 216 14.27 -3.38 -6.52
CA ILE A 216 15.67 -3.34 -6.11
C ILE A 216 15.71 -2.73 -4.71
N SER A 217 16.11 -3.52 -3.72
CA SER A 217 16.14 -3.10 -2.31
C SER A 217 17.52 -2.66 -1.83
N ALA A 218 17.57 -2.04 -0.65
CA ALA A 218 18.80 -1.63 0.01
C ALA A 218 19.67 -2.84 0.42
N SER A 219 20.97 -2.61 0.58
CA SER A 219 21.93 -3.56 1.16
C SER A 219 22.83 -2.81 2.15
N PRO A 220 23.02 -3.33 3.38
CA PRO A 220 22.43 -4.55 3.93
C PRO A 220 20.89 -4.51 3.93
N ASN A 221 20.25 -5.67 3.71
CA ASN A 221 18.79 -5.77 3.76
C ASN A 221 18.28 -5.49 5.18
N HIS A 222 17.24 -4.67 5.31
CA HIS A 222 16.75 -4.20 6.61
C HIS A 222 16.11 -5.29 7.48
N GLN A 223 15.63 -6.40 6.88
CA GLN A 223 15.01 -7.51 7.61
C GLN A 223 16.01 -8.62 7.94
N THR A 224 16.86 -8.98 6.99
CA THR A 224 17.77 -10.13 7.12
C THR A 224 19.20 -9.74 7.49
N GLY A 225 19.57 -8.47 7.34
CA GLY A 225 20.94 -7.99 7.49
C GLY A 225 21.89 -8.46 6.37
N ARG A 226 21.40 -9.19 5.38
CA ARG A 226 22.22 -9.76 4.32
C ARG A 226 22.76 -8.69 3.40
N ILE A 227 24.05 -8.83 3.05
CA ILE A 227 24.73 -8.00 2.06
C ILE A 227 24.69 -8.74 0.72
N ILE A 228 24.04 -8.13 -0.29
CA ILE A 228 23.88 -8.69 -1.62
C ILE A 228 24.37 -7.68 -2.66
N PRO A 229 25.21 -8.10 -3.62
CA PRO A 229 25.70 -7.22 -4.70
C PRO A 229 24.52 -6.59 -5.48
N ILE A 230 24.73 -5.35 -5.95
CA ILE A 230 23.69 -4.59 -6.66
C ILE A 230 23.21 -5.31 -7.93
N LYS A 231 24.13 -5.94 -8.66
CA LYS A 231 23.77 -6.69 -9.88
C LYS A 231 22.75 -7.79 -9.58
N PHE A 232 22.97 -8.58 -8.54
CA PHE A 232 22.05 -9.66 -8.16
C PHE A 232 20.68 -9.10 -7.74
N ARG A 233 20.67 -8.00 -6.99
CA ARG A 233 19.41 -7.32 -6.59
C ARG A 233 18.62 -6.82 -7.82
N CYS A 234 19.31 -6.26 -8.82
CA CYS A 234 18.71 -5.84 -10.07
C CYS A 234 18.14 -7.03 -10.86
N ASP A 235 18.92 -8.09 -11.04
CA ASP A 235 18.51 -9.27 -11.82
C ASP A 235 17.23 -9.90 -11.24
N VAL A 236 17.16 -10.05 -9.93
CA VAL A 236 15.97 -10.59 -9.24
C VAL A 236 14.76 -9.68 -9.41
N ALA A 237 14.95 -8.36 -9.29
CA ALA A 237 13.85 -7.41 -9.40
C ALA A 237 13.30 -7.26 -10.82
N MET A 238 14.06 -7.64 -11.84
CA MET A 238 13.65 -7.56 -13.25
C MET A 238 12.62 -8.64 -13.66
N SER A 239 12.32 -9.63 -12.82
CA SER A 239 11.41 -10.74 -13.18
C SER A 239 9.91 -10.40 -13.11
N GLY A 240 9.53 -9.14 -12.87
CA GLY A 240 8.16 -8.64 -12.83
C GLY A 240 8.09 -7.15 -13.14
N ARG A 241 7.19 -6.41 -12.48
CA ARG A 241 7.14 -4.94 -12.60
C ARG A 241 8.25 -4.32 -11.76
N LEU A 242 9.30 -3.88 -12.43
CA LEU A 242 10.49 -3.34 -11.79
C LEU A 242 10.20 -2.03 -11.05
N GLY A 243 10.60 -1.97 -9.79
CA GLY A 243 10.64 -0.76 -8.98
C GLY A 243 11.94 -0.68 -8.17
N MET A 244 12.02 0.33 -7.30
CA MET A 244 13.17 0.55 -6.42
C MET A 244 12.68 0.93 -5.02
N GLU A 245 13.30 0.33 -4.01
CA GLU A 245 13.04 0.59 -2.59
C GLU A 245 14.37 0.81 -1.87
N LEU A 246 15.06 1.86 -2.26
CA LEU A 246 16.33 2.27 -1.68
C LEU A 246 16.51 3.78 -1.82
N GLN A 247 17.49 4.33 -1.10
CA GLN A 247 17.83 5.75 -1.15
C GLN A 247 18.97 5.97 -2.16
N PRO A 248 18.70 6.57 -3.33
CA PRO A 248 19.75 6.80 -4.35
C PRO A 248 20.95 7.60 -3.84
N SER A 249 20.72 8.52 -2.88
CA SER A 249 21.80 9.32 -2.26
C SER A 249 22.78 8.50 -1.40
N LYS A 250 22.42 7.27 -1.04
CA LYS A 250 23.31 6.34 -0.28
C LYS A 250 24.03 5.34 -1.17
N MET A 251 23.75 5.33 -2.46
CA MET A 251 24.40 4.43 -3.42
C MET A 251 25.82 4.90 -3.72
N THR A 252 26.73 3.96 -3.89
CA THR A 252 28.02 4.25 -4.50
C THR A 252 27.84 4.64 -5.97
N LYS A 253 28.84 5.29 -6.54
CA LYS A 253 28.82 5.64 -7.98
C LYS A 253 28.67 4.40 -8.87
N GLU A 254 29.32 3.31 -8.50
CA GLU A 254 29.25 2.04 -9.21
C GLU A 254 27.83 1.41 -9.11
N GLU A 255 27.24 1.34 -7.92
CA GLU A 255 25.88 0.86 -7.74
C GLU A 255 24.88 1.69 -8.53
N TYR A 256 25.03 3.01 -8.53
CA TYR A 256 24.16 3.90 -9.30
C TYR A 256 24.27 3.61 -10.81
N GLN A 257 25.49 3.44 -11.34
CA GLN A 257 25.71 3.14 -12.75
C GLN A 257 25.13 1.76 -13.14
N GLN A 258 25.35 0.74 -12.32
CA GLN A 258 24.80 -0.60 -12.55
C GLN A 258 23.25 -0.59 -12.50
N THR A 259 22.66 0.14 -11.54
CA THR A 259 21.21 0.27 -11.45
C THR A 259 20.62 1.01 -12.66
N ALA A 260 21.27 2.10 -13.10
CA ALA A 260 20.83 2.84 -14.27
C ALA A 260 20.91 1.98 -15.55
N GLN A 261 21.95 1.15 -15.69
CA GLN A 261 22.06 0.20 -16.79
C GLN A 261 20.95 -0.87 -16.71
N ALA A 262 20.73 -1.47 -15.53
CA ALA A 262 19.66 -2.45 -15.33
C ALA A 262 18.27 -1.91 -15.69
N ILE A 263 17.97 -0.67 -15.32
CA ILE A 263 16.71 -0.02 -15.69
C ILE A 263 16.62 0.14 -17.22
N LYS A 264 17.70 0.52 -17.88
CA LYS A 264 17.74 0.63 -19.35
C LYS A 264 17.51 -0.72 -20.02
N ASP A 265 18.17 -1.75 -19.54
CA ASP A 265 18.04 -3.12 -20.05
C ASP A 265 16.62 -3.63 -19.82
N TYR A 266 16.06 -3.45 -18.63
CA TYR A 266 14.68 -3.79 -18.33
C TYR A 266 13.67 -3.10 -19.28
N LYS A 267 13.85 -1.80 -19.54
CA LYS A 267 12.97 -1.07 -20.48
C LYS A 267 13.01 -1.64 -21.91
N SER A 268 14.09 -2.28 -22.31
CA SER A 268 14.19 -2.90 -23.64
C SER A 268 13.53 -4.27 -23.74
N VAL A 269 13.31 -4.95 -22.59
CA VAL A 269 12.76 -6.31 -22.54
C VAL A 269 11.46 -6.42 -21.71
N ARG A 270 10.99 -5.33 -21.09
CA ARG A 270 9.85 -5.36 -20.16
C ARG A 270 8.57 -5.91 -20.77
N ASP A 271 8.34 -5.66 -22.06
CA ASP A 271 7.14 -6.14 -22.74
C ASP A 271 7.14 -7.68 -22.83
N VAL A 272 8.32 -8.27 -23.04
CA VAL A 272 8.49 -9.73 -23.01
C VAL A 272 8.31 -10.25 -21.58
N ILE A 273 8.92 -9.58 -20.59
CA ILE A 273 8.82 -9.99 -19.17
C ILE A 273 7.37 -9.88 -18.66
N GLN A 274 6.68 -8.80 -18.99
CA GLN A 274 5.35 -8.53 -18.44
C GLN A 274 4.21 -9.19 -19.23
N LEU A 275 4.35 -9.35 -20.54
CA LEU A 275 3.28 -9.76 -21.43
C LEU A 275 3.62 -11.01 -22.26
N GLY A 276 4.87 -11.44 -22.24
CA GLY A 276 5.31 -12.64 -22.96
C GLY A 276 4.84 -13.93 -22.30
N ASN A 277 4.76 -14.99 -23.09
CA ASN A 277 4.60 -16.34 -22.57
C ASN A 277 5.98 -16.84 -22.10
N LEU A 278 6.10 -17.13 -20.83
CA LEU A 278 7.28 -17.73 -20.23
C LEU A 278 7.18 -19.26 -20.30
#